data_6494088da9ef5324a03da8a605dc75ff
#
_entry.id   6494088da9ef5324a03da8a605dc75ff
#
_cell.length_a   1.000
_cell.length_b   1.000
_cell.length_c   1.000
_cell.angle_alpha   90.00
_cell.angle_beta   90.00
_cell.angle_gamma   90.00
#
_symmetry.space_group_name_H-M   'P 1'
#
loop_
_entity.id
_entity.type
_entity.pdbx_description
1 polymer ?
#
loop_
_entity_poly.entity_id
_entity_poly.type
_entity_poly.pdbx_seq_one_letter_code
_entity_poly.pdbx_strand_id
1 'polypeptide(L)'
;METPVKLFSCTQSLSLSNQIAKQFGQNLGSVNFQRYNDGEFQPSFEESVRGARVFIIGSTNPSSDNLMEMLLMLDAAKRSSARHITAVIPYFGWARQDRKDKPRVPIGAK
;
A
#
# COMPACT_ATOMS: atom_id res chain seq x y z
N MET A 1 -2.39 27.38 -1.44
CA MET A 1 -1.89 26.27 -2.26
C MET A 1 -2.62 24.98 -1.89
N GLU A 2 -3.06 24.27 -2.91
CA GLU A 2 -3.71 22.99 -2.70
C GLU A 2 -2.66 21.94 -2.29
N THR A 3 -3.07 21.05 -1.39
CA THR A 3 -2.24 19.91 -1.03
C THR A 3 -2.18 18.95 -2.22
N PRO A 4 -0.99 18.59 -2.71
CA PRO A 4 -0.91 17.66 -3.83
C PRO A 4 -1.42 16.28 -3.42
N VAL A 5 -2.03 15.58 -4.38
CA VAL A 5 -2.51 14.22 -4.19
C VAL A 5 -1.64 13.30 -5.02
N LYS A 6 -1.14 12.25 -4.40
CA LYS A 6 -0.27 11.26 -5.04
C LYS A 6 -0.88 9.88 -4.88
N LEU A 7 -0.94 9.12 -5.97
CA LEU A 7 -1.47 7.76 -5.98
C LEU A 7 -0.33 6.80 -6.31
N PHE A 8 -0.18 5.78 -5.49
CA PHE A 8 0.82 4.73 -5.69
C PHE A 8 0.17 3.37 -5.62
N SER A 9 0.78 2.38 -6.25
CA SER A 9 0.24 1.03 -6.30
C SER A 9 1.24 0.01 -5.78
N CYS A 10 0.74 -0.99 -5.06
CA CYS A 10 1.48 -2.22 -4.81
C CYS A 10 1.57 -3.03 -6.10
N THR A 11 2.57 -3.92 -6.20
CA THR A 11 2.92 -4.57 -7.47
C THR A 11 1.80 -5.46 -8.02
N GLN A 12 1.03 -6.11 -7.15
CA GLN A 12 -0.02 -7.03 -7.58
C GLN A 12 -1.33 -6.35 -7.92
N SER A 13 -1.43 -5.04 -7.73
CA SER A 13 -2.67 -4.30 -7.95
C SER A 13 -2.55 -3.26 -9.06
N LEU A 14 -1.51 -3.35 -9.91
CA LEU A 14 -1.22 -2.32 -10.90
C LEU A 14 -2.38 -2.10 -11.88
N SER A 15 -3.00 -3.16 -12.36
CA SER A 15 -4.11 -3.02 -13.32
C SER A 15 -5.27 -2.21 -12.74
N LEU A 16 -5.73 -2.58 -11.55
CA LEU A 16 -6.80 -1.86 -10.87
C LEU A 16 -6.37 -0.44 -10.50
N SER A 17 -5.15 -0.29 -10.02
CA SER A 17 -4.65 1.02 -9.61
C SER A 17 -4.56 1.98 -10.78
N ASN A 18 -4.15 1.50 -11.96
CA ASN A 18 -4.14 2.31 -13.17
C ASN A 18 -5.56 2.76 -13.56
N GLN A 19 -6.54 1.89 -13.42
CA GLN A 19 -7.94 2.25 -13.68
C GLN A 19 -8.42 3.32 -12.70
N ILE A 20 -8.09 3.17 -11.44
CA ILE A 20 -8.47 4.14 -10.41
C ILE A 20 -7.82 5.50 -10.70
N ALA A 21 -6.52 5.50 -11.00
CA ALA A 21 -5.79 6.73 -11.30
C ALA A 21 -6.38 7.44 -12.52
N LYS A 22 -6.74 6.68 -13.54
CA LYS A 22 -7.35 7.23 -14.75
C LYS A 22 -8.68 7.89 -14.45
N GLN A 23 -9.52 7.27 -13.63
CA GLN A 23 -10.80 7.83 -13.22
C GLN A 23 -10.60 9.09 -12.37
N PHE A 24 -9.55 9.14 -11.59
CA PHE A 24 -9.19 10.29 -10.78
C PHE A 24 -8.56 11.42 -11.61
N GLY A 25 -8.09 11.11 -12.81
CA GLY A 25 -7.54 12.10 -13.72
C GLY A 25 -6.05 12.34 -13.58
N GLN A 26 -5.31 11.36 -13.08
CA GLN A 26 -3.85 11.47 -12.98
C GLN A 26 -3.18 10.12 -13.17
N ASN A 27 -1.86 10.14 -13.32
CA ASN A 27 -1.06 8.93 -13.43
C ASN A 27 -0.64 8.45 -12.06
N LEU A 28 -0.33 7.15 -11.95
CA LEU A 28 0.30 6.62 -10.75
C LEU A 28 1.70 7.20 -10.59
N GLY A 29 2.10 7.43 -9.33
CA GLY A 29 3.46 7.83 -9.02
C GLY A 29 4.43 6.67 -9.17
N SER A 30 5.71 6.99 -9.27
CA SER A 30 6.77 6.01 -9.45
C SER A 30 7.28 5.49 -8.12
N VAL A 31 7.34 4.17 -8.00
CA VAL A 31 7.90 3.47 -6.84
C VAL A 31 8.90 2.43 -7.35
N ASN A 32 10.07 2.40 -6.74
CA ASN A 32 11.05 1.37 -7.02
C ASN A 32 10.97 0.29 -5.93
N PHE A 33 10.77 -0.96 -6.33
CA PHE A 33 10.79 -2.10 -5.41
C PHE A 33 12.10 -2.86 -5.61
N GLN A 34 13.04 -2.64 -4.71
CA GLN A 34 14.28 -3.39 -4.73
C GLN A 34 14.08 -4.73 -4.02
N ARG A 35 14.40 -5.82 -4.72
CA ARG A 35 14.31 -7.16 -4.14
C ARG A 35 15.69 -7.70 -3.88
N TYR A 36 15.84 -8.36 -2.76
CA TYR A 36 17.10 -8.98 -2.33
C TYR A 36 17.05 -10.49 -2.55
N ASN A 37 18.21 -11.13 -2.54
CA ASN A 37 18.33 -12.57 -2.86
C ASN A 37 17.57 -13.46 -1.88
N ASP A 38 17.38 -13.02 -0.65
CA ASP A 38 16.66 -13.79 0.37
C ASP A 38 15.14 -13.63 0.32
N GLY A 39 14.65 -12.83 -0.64
CA GLY A 39 13.21 -12.59 -0.79
C GLY A 39 12.73 -11.32 -0.13
N GLU A 40 13.56 -10.64 0.64
CA GLU A 40 13.19 -9.34 1.18
C GLU A 40 13.08 -8.30 0.07
N PHE A 41 12.32 -7.25 0.33
CA PHE A 41 12.20 -6.16 -0.63
C PHE A 41 12.05 -4.83 0.09
N GLN A 42 12.41 -3.76 -0.62
CA GLN A 42 12.35 -2.40 -0.09
C GLN A 42 11.69 -1.48 -1.12
N PRO A 43 10.51 -0.93 -0.82
CA PRO A 43 9.93 0.10 -1.68
C PRO A 43 10.59 1.44 -1.43
N SER A 44 10.70 2.22 -2.50
CA SER A 44 11.26 3.57 -2.43
C SER A 44 10.49 4.46 -3.39
N PHE A 45 9.95 5.55 -2.88
CA PHE A 45 9.27 6.52 -3.73
C PHE A 45 10.31 7.26 -4.57
N GLU A 46 10.07 7.32 -5.88
CA GLU A 46 10.99 7.98 -6.81
C GLU A 46 10.65 9.46 -7.02
N GLU A 47 9.69 9.96 -6.25
CA GLU A 47 9.32 11.36 -6.24
C GLU A 47 9.01 11.81 -4.81
N SER A 48 9.06 13.11 -4.56
CA SER A 48 8.79 13.63 -3.23
C SER A 48 7.31 13.49 -2.89
N VAL A 49 7.04 12.97 -1.70
CA VAL A 49 5.67 12.91 -1.15
C VAL A 49 5.51 13.85 0.05
N ARG A 50 6.52 14.67 0.31
CA ARG A 50 6.48 15.59 1.46
C ARG A 50 5.28 16.52 1.34
N GLY A 51 4.48 16.57 2.39
CA GLY A 51 3.29 17.42 2.44
C GLY A 51 2.14 16.97 1.55
N ALA A 52 2.26 15.84 0.88
CA ALA A 52 1.23 15.33 -0.02
C ALA A 52 0.21 14.47 0.71
N ARG A 53 -0.98 14.39 0.12
CA ARG A 53 -1.95 13.34 0.47
C ARG A 53 -1.59 12.12 -0.37
N VAL A 54 -1.22 11.05 0.29
CA VAL A 54 -0.76 9.83 -0.37
C VAL A 54 -1.81 8.75 -0.23
N PHE A 55 -2.20 8.17 -1.36
CA PHE A 55 -3.09 7.01 -1.42
C PHE A 55 -2.28 5.84 -1.95
N ILE A 56 -2.26 4.75 -1.21
CA ILE A 56 -1.53 3.54 -1.60
C ILE A 56 -2.57 2.45 -1.84
N ILE A 57 -2.62 1.97 -3.06
CA ILE A 57 -3.64 1.02 -3.52
C ILE A 57 -3.02 -0.37 -3.56
N GLY A 58 -3.62 -1.31 -2.85
CA GLY A 58 -3.13 -2.68 -2.85
C GLY A 58 -4.04 -3.58 -2.05
N SER A 59 -4.28 -4.78 -2.58
CA SER A 59 -5.01 -5.81 -1.87
C SER A 59 -4.04 -6.58 -0.98
N THR A 60 -4.54 -7.07 0.14
CA THR A 60 -3.72 -7.80 1.12
C THR A 60 -4.02 -9.28 1.15
N ASN A 61 -4.56 -9.79 0.03
CA ASN A 61 -4.78 -11.22 -0.12
C ASN A 61 -3.45 -11.99 -0.05
N PRO A 62 -3.46 -13.25 0.36
CA PRO A 62 -2.25 -14.07 0.30
C PRO A 62 -1.68 -14.15 -1.13
N SER A 63 -0.32 -14.12 -1.32
CA SER A 63 0.64 -14.40 -0.22
C SER A 63 0.84 -13.22 0.73
N SER A 64 1.56 -13.48 1.83
CA SER A 64 1.87 -12.46 2.82
C SER A 64 2.73 -11.31 2.26
N ASP A 65 3.41 -11.49 1.13
CA ASP A 65 4.16 -10.43 0.47
C ASP A 65 3.26 -9.25 0.11
N ASN A 66 2.01 -9.50 -0.26
CA ASN A 66 1.08 -8.42 -0.58
C ASN A 66 0.82 -7.54 0.64
N LEU A 67 0.64 -8.15 1.79
CA LEU A 67 0.47 -7.42 3.05
C LEU A 67 1.73 -6.65 3.41
N MET A 68 2.90 -7.30 3.28
CA MET A 68 4.18 -6.67 3.61
C MET A 68 4.46 -5.48 2.69
N GLU A 69 4.16 -5.56 1.40
CA GLU A 69 4.32 -4.42 0.50
C GLU A 69 3.51 -3.22 0.99
N MET A 70 2.25 -3.45 1.35
CA MET A 70 1.39 -2.38 1.84
C MET A 70 1.97 -1.76 3.11
N LEU A 71 2.37 -2.59 4.07
CA LEU A 71 2.91 -2.09 5.34
C LEU A 71 4.20 -1.29 5.14
N LEU A 72 5.10 -1.78 4.28
CA LEU A 72 6.36 -1.08 4.03
C LEU A 72 6.13 0.23 3.27
N MET A 73 5.19 0.27 2.33
CA MET A 73 4.86 1.50 1.62
C MET A 73 4.24 2.53 2.56
N LEU A 74 3.36 2.11 3.45
CA LEU A 74 2.78 3.00 4.45
C LEU A 74 3.85 3.61 5.35
N ASP A 75 4.79 2.78 5.79
CA ASP A 75 5.90 3.26 6.63
C ASP A 75 6.82 4.21 5.86
N ALA A 76 7.13 3.89 4.60
CA ALA A 76 7.96 4.74 3.77
C ALA A 76 7.32 6.11 3.56
N ALA A 77 6.01 6.15 3.32
CA ALA A 77 5.29 7.41 3.15
C ALA A 77 5.31 8.24 4.44
N LYS A 78 5.15 7.60 5.58
CA LYS A 78 5.21 8.27 6.87
C LYS A 78 6.59 8.88 7.11
N ARG A 79 7.65 8.13 6.84
CA ARG A 79 9.02 8.61 7.04
C ARG A 79 9.41 9.67 6.02
N SER A 80 8.72 9.72 4.89
CA SER A 80 8.94 10.75 3.85
C SER A 80 8.10 12.01 4.07
N SER A 81 7.49 12.13 5.23
CA SER A 81 6.72 13.32 5.66
C SER A 81 5.49 13.60 4.82
N ALA A 82 4.81 12.57 4.35
CA ALA A 82 3.50 12.73 3.73
C ALA A 82 2.53 13.35 4.75
N ARG A 83 1.65 14.22 4.27
CA ARG A 83 0.71 14.91 5.16
C ARG A 83 -0.41 14.00 5.64
N HIS A 84 -0.98 13.23 4.72
CA HIS A 84 -2.00 12.23 5.01
C HIS A 84 -1.68 10.97 4.21
N ILE A 85 -1.91 9.81 4.81
CA ILE A 85 -1.64 8.52 4.19
C ILE A 85 -2.90 7.68 4.31
N THR A 86 -3.40 7.20 3.18
CA THR A 86 -4.58 6.36 3.13
C THR A 86 -4.27 5.08 2.37
N ALA A 87 -4.53 3.94 3.00
CA ALA A 87 -4.47 2.65 2.33
C ALA A 87 -5.81 2.38 1.66
N VAL A 88 -5.78 2.12 0.36
CA VAL A 88 -6.95 1.73 -0.41
C VAL A 88 -6.84 0.24 -0.67
N ILE A 89 -7.68 -0.56 0.00
CA ILE A 89 -7.54 -2.01 0.01
C ILE A 89 -8.78 -2.64 -0.62
N PRO A 90 -8.76 -2.87 -1.95
CA PRO A 90 -9.92 -3.42 -2.65
C PRO A 90 -10.33 -4.81 -2.18
N TYR A 91 -9.33 -5.62 -1.80
CA TYR A 91 -9.56 -6.90 -1.14
C TYR A 91 -8.77 -6.92 0.16
N PHE A 92 -9.48 -6.92 1.29
CA PHE A 92 -8.86 -6.94 2.60
C PHE A 92 -8.67 -8.40 3.04
N GLY A 93 -7.54 -8.97 2.65
CA GLY A 93 -7.15 -10.32 3.06
C GLY A 93 -6.94 -10.37 4.57
N TRP A 94 -7.09 -11.56 5.14
CA TRP A 94 -6.98 -11.81 6.59
C TRP A 94 -8.18 -11.29 7.40
N ALA A 95 -9.16 -10.63 6.77
CA ALA A 95 -10.31 -10.06 7.44
C ALA A 95 -11.23 -11.13 8.05
N ARG A 96 -11.18 -12.37 7.53
CA ARG A 96 -11.93 -13.47 8.14
C ARG A 96 -11.45 -13.80 9.55
N GLN A 97 -10.28 -13.31 9.93
CA GLN A 97 -9.72 -13.45 11.28
C GLN A 97 -9.94 -12.16 12.07
N ASP A 98 -11.10 -11.54 11.92
CA ASP A 98 -11.42 -10.29 12.61
C ASP A 98 -11.83 -10.52 14.07
N ARG A 99 -12.12 -11.77 14.43
CA ARG A 99 -12.47 -12.16 15.79
C ARG A 99 -11.97 -13.57 16.08
N LYS A 100 -11.87 -13.84 17.38
CA LYS A 100 -11.42 -15.16 17.82
C LYS A 100 -12.62 -16.12 17.83
N ASP A 101 -12.67 -17.01 16.82
CA ASP A 101 -13.75 -18.00 16.67
C ASP A 101 -13.41 -19.35 17.28
N LYS A 102 -12.15 -19.56 17.68
CA LYS A 102 -11.65 -20.80 18.28
C LYS A 102 -10.64 -20.46 19.36
N PRO A 103 -10.39 -21.38 20.33
CA PRO A 103 -9.29 -21.16 21.28
C PRO A 103 -7.93 -21.23 20.57
N ARG A 104 -7.01 -20.45 21.04
CA ARG A 104 -5.61 -20.43 20.59
C ARG A 104 -5.43 -20.05 19.11
N VAL A 105 -6.34 -19.26 18.54
CA VAL A 105 -6.18 -18.72 17.19
C VAL A 105 -5.92 -17.22 17.27
N PRO A 106 -5.23 -16.65 16.25
CA PRO A 106 -4.99 -15.22 16.23
C PRO A 106 -6.20 -14.43 15.73
N ILE A 107 -6.13 -13.12 15.91
CA ILE A 107 -7.01 -12.19 15.22
C ILE A 107 -6.16 -11.51 14.16
N GLY A 108 -6.11 -12.11 12.96
CA GLY A 108 -5.19 -11.66 11.91
C GLY A 108 -5.50 -10.29 11.34
N ALA A 109 -6.77 -9.87 11.43
CA ALA A 109 -7.18 -8.55 10.93
C ALA A 109 -6.71 -7.41 11.84
N LYS A 110 -6.27 -7.72 13.03
CA LYS A 110 -5.66 -6.72 13.90
C LYS A 110 -4.23 -6.45 13.50
#